data_f1e319c5dfba3e411e41b23eedb6e768
#
_entry.id   f1e319c5dfba3e411e41b23eedb6e768
#
_cell.length_a   1.000
_cell.length_b   1.000
_cell.length_c   1.000
_cell.angle_alpha   90.00
_cell.angle_beta   90.00
_cell.angle_gamma   90.00
#
_symmetry.space_group_name_H-M   'P 1'
#
loop_
_entity.id
_entity.type
_entity.pdbx_description
1 polymer ?
#
loop_
_entity_poly.entity_id
_entity_poly.type
_entity_poly.pdbx_seq_one_letter_code
_entity_poly.pdbx_strand_id
1 'polypeptide(L)'
;MSFDPVHGLSIKELNAVFFSTFLITNMQTQKSNVFVNGKVLSLHQLTGQSAHDALAEMKRLSLDDHKKTRLPGPNPVSIEKKDLAKLRSGYVISPKTDGTRYILMFTRLYNYKVVIIVDRALNVYLLPLQIVPRNLYQGTIFDGELTVAKSGAPTFVLFDAVVIAGVTVSHLTMGDRVIAIRRSLRSFRTHEKDPAVLSMKDWAPIESANVKARLKVSEDMYHTDGYVMVNVNKPVTYGRDFDFFKVKPHDKHTVDFIVMDAVGTLGLFDPNVRQNVPITKYDTTKSMFLIGTIVECSFKNYTWVPLQMRSDKTEANDVLTYQRTLVNIEEHITLDDILNSIKA
;
A
#
# COMPACT_ATOMS: atom_id res chain seq x y z
N MET A 1 -12.98 50.69 -20.32
CA MET A 1 -12.28 49.38 -20.43
C MET A 1 -11.22 49.37 -19.38
N SER A 2 -11.49 49.00 -18.20
CA SER A 2 -10.57 48.92 -17.08
C SER A 2 -10.38 47.45 -16.73
N PHE A 3 -9.23 46.93 -17.03
CA PHE A 3 -8.74 45.64 -16.47
C PHE A 3 -8.22 45.93 -15.07
N ASP A 4 -8.87 45.37 -14.09
CA ASP A 4 -8.40 45.33 -12.71
C ASP A 4 -7.53 44.10 -12.54
N PRO A 5 -6.23 44.19 -12.21
CA PRO A 5 -5.35 43.04 -12.05
C PRO A 5 -5.37 42.54 -10.61
N VAL A 6 -6.41 41.89 -10.19
CA VAL A 6 -6.39 41.11 -8.96
C VAL A 6 -6.19 39.64 -9.31
N HIS A 7 -4.97 39.17 -9.04
CA HIS A 7 -4.47 37.80 -9.10
C HIS A 7 -4.30 37.20 -10.51
N GLY A 8 -3.01 37.13 -10.95
CA GLY A 8 -2.53 36.54 -12.22
C GLY A 8 -2.75 35.04 -12.40
N LEU A 9 -3.94 34.55 -12.11
CA LEU A 9 -4.35 33.18 -12.37
C LEU A 9 -5.17 33.11 -13.66
N SER A 10 -4.82 32.19 -14.55
CA SER A 10 -5.62 31.91 -15.73
C SER A 10 -7.04 31.43 -15.35
N ILE A 11 -8.02 31.58 -16.23
CA ILE A 11 -9.40 31.07 -16.00
C ILE A 11 -9.40 29.58 -15.66
N LYS A 12 -8.44 28.80 -16.17
CA LYS A 12 -8.26 27.37 -15.82
C LYS A 12 -7.77 27.19 -14.40
N GLU A 13 -6.88 28.05 -13.93
CA GLU A 13 -6.35 28.02 -12.55
C GLU A 13 -7.39 28.53 -11.54
N LEU A 14 -8.12 29.56 -11.89
CA LEU A 14 -9.28 30.02 -11.11
C LEU A 14 -10.32 28.88 -10.99
N ASN A 15 -10.66 28.22 -12.07
CA ASN A 15 -11.59 27.07 -12.04
C ASN A 15 -11.06 25.90 -11.21
N ALA A 16 -9.76 25.61 -11.22
CA ALA A 16 -9.15 24.54 -10.41
C ALA A 16 -9.16 24.90 -8.91
N VAL A 17 -8.84 26.15 -8.56
CA VAL A 17 -8.89 26.66 -7.17
C VAL A 17 -10.34 26.73 -6.67
N PHE A 18 -11.27 27.25 -7.46
CA PHE A 18 -12.70 27.26 -7.13
C PHE A 18 -13.26 25.85 -6.96
N PHE A 19 -12.86 24.91 -7.84
CA PHE A 19 -13.32 23.52 -7.78
C PHE A 19 -12.79 22.79 -6.55
N SER A 20 -11.53 23.00 -6.17
CA SER A 20 -10.97 22.41 -4.94
C SER A 20 -11.59 23.01 -3.68
N THR A 21 -11.78 24.32 -3.62
CA THR A 21 -12.39 25.00 -2.49
C THR A 21 -13.87 24.61 -2.36
N PHE A 22 -14.60 24.52 -3.46
CA PHE A 22 -16.01 24.12 -3.48
C PHE A 22 -16.23 22.65 -3.10
N LEU A 23 -15.32 21.74 -3.50
CA LEU A 23 -15.33 20.34 -3.08
C LEU A 23 -15.14 20.20 -1.57
N ILE A 24 -14.18 20.94 -1.02
CA ILE A 24 -13.87 20.94 0.42
C ILE A 24 -15.07 21.47 1.23
N THR A 25 -15.81 22.45 0.69
CA THR A 25 -16.98 23.05 1.36
C THR A 25 -18.20 22.12 1.37
N ASN A 26 -18.36 21.26 0.35
CA ASN A 26 -19.53 20.38 0.22
C ASN A 26 -19.30 18.96 0.74
N MET A 27 -18.08 18.61 1.15
CA MET A 27 -17.74 17.33 1.77
C MET A 27 -17.25 17.57 3.20
N GLN A 28 -17.58 16.64 4.08
CA GLN A 28 -17.03 16.67 5.43
C GLN A 28 -15.55 16.32 5.36
N THR A 29 -14.68 17.31 5.53
CA THR A 29 -13.23 17.15 5.44
C THR A 29 -12.51 17.83 6.59
N GLN A 30 -11.32 17.33 6.90
CA GLN A 30 -10.35 18.00 7.78
C GLN A 30 -8.96 17.95 7.15
N LYS A 31 -8.14 18.98 7.40
CA LYS A 31 -6.72 18.93 7.01
C LYS A 31 -6.01 17.82 7.78
N SER A 32 -5.24 17.02 7.09
CA SER A 32 -4.50 15.90 7.67
C SER A 32 -3.13 15.79 7.03
N ASN A 33 -2.16 15.35 7.79
CA ASN A 33 -0.81 15.08 7.30
C ASN A 33 -0.62 13.59 7.10
N VAL A 34 -0.32 13.21 5.87
CA VAL A 34 0.07 11.85 5.50
C VAL A 34 1.59 11.79 5.46
N PHE A 35 2.16 10.95 6.32
CA PHE A 35 3.61 10.77 6.42
C PHE A 35 4.05 9.64 5.49
N VAL A 36 5.02 9.93 4.61
CA VAL A 36 5.54 8.97 3.64
C VAL A 36 7.06 9.12 3.58
N ASN A 37 7.79 8.14 4.09
CA ASN A 37 9.26 8.07 4.03
C ASN A 37 9.95 9.41 4.36
N GLY A 38 9.58 10.01 5.50
CA GLY A 38 10.15 11.27 5.98
C GLY A 38 9.60 12.53 5.31
N LYS A 39 8.71 12.41 4.32
CA LYS A 39 7.95 13.54 3.77
C LYS A 39 6.55 13.62 4.34
N VAL A 40 6.02 14.84 4.38
CA VAL A 40 4.65 15.13 4.79
C VAL A 40 3.88 15.59 3.57
N LEU A 41 2.76 14.90 3.28
CA LEU A 41 1.77 15.34 2.32
C LEU A 41 0.57 15.90 3.09
N SER A 42 0.32 17.21 2.93
CA SER A 42 -0.88 17.85 3.50
C SER A 42 -2.07 17.57 2.57
N LEU A 43 -2.97 16.71 3.00
CA LEU A 43 -4.16 16.30 2.26
C LEU A 43 -5.42 16.67 3.04
N HIS A 44 -6.58 16.55 2.41
CA HIS A 44 -7.87 16.62 3.07
C HIS A 44 -8.39 15.21 3.33
N GLN A 45 -8.53 14.83 4.59
CA GLN A 45 -9.17 13.60 5.02
C GLN A 45 -10.69 13.78 4.97
N LEU A 46 -11.38 12.85 4.33
CA LEU A 46 -12.84 12.77 4.42
C LEU A 46 -13.23 12.25 5.81
N THR A 47 -14.27 12.83 6.39
CA THR A 47 -14.78 12.48 7.71
C THR A 47 -16.29 12.24 7.67
N GLY A 48 -16.85 11.69 8.74
CA GLY A 48 -18.31 11.50 8.88
C GLY A 48 -18.95 10.80 7.68
N GLN A 49 -20.07 11.35 7.19
CA GLN A 49 -20.83 10.75 6.10
C GLN A 49 -20.04 10.68 4.79
N SER A 50 -19.19 11.68 4.49
CA SER A 50 -18.37 11.66 3.27
C SER A 50 -17.36 10.51 3.23
N ALA A 51 -16.75 10.16 4.36
CA ALA A 51 -15.88 8.99 4.46
C ALA A 51 -16.67 7.70 4.31
N HIS A 52 -17.82 7.60 4.97
CA HIS A 52 -18.70 6.44 4.87
C HIS A 52 -19.14 6.19 3.42
N ASP A 53 -19.59 7.22 2.70
CA ASP A 53 -20.03 7.11 1.31
C ASP A 53 -18.90 6.73 0.36
N ALA A 54 -17.69 7.26 0.58
CA ALA A 54 -16.52 6.88 -0.19
C ALA A 54 -16.15 5.39 0.01
N LEU A 55 -16.20 4.88 1.24
CA LEU A 55 -15.96 3.47 1.54
C LEU A 55 -17.07 2.56 1.00
N ALA A 56 -18.32 2.99 1.07
CA ALA A 56 -19.46 2.29 0.48
C ALA A 56 -19.31 2.18 -1.05
N GLU A 57 -18.87 3.26 -1.71
CA GLU A 57 -18.60 3.27 -3.14
C GLU A 57 -17.43 2.35 -3.51
N MET A 58 -16.33 2.36 -2.75
CA MET A 58 -15.22 1.42 -2.93
C MET A 58 -15.69 -0.02 -2.85
N LYS A 59 -16.49 -0.36 -1.84
CA LYS A 59 -17.05 -1.70 -1.65
C LYS A 59 -17.98 -2.09 -2.82
N ARG A 60 -18.86 -1.17 -3.24
CA ARG A 60 -19.78 -1.39 -4.37
C ARG A 60 -19.03 -1.65 -5.68
N LEU A 61 -18.01 -0.84 -5.98
CA LEU A 61 -17.21 -0.96 -7.20
C LEU A 61 -16.38 -2.25 -7.22
N SER A 62 -15.78 -2.63 -6.09
CA SER A 62 -14.96 -3.82 -5.99
C SER A 62 -15.75 -5.13 -5.94
N LEU A 63 -17.09 -5.07 -5.88
CA LEU A 63 -17.98 -6.22 -5.72
C LEU A 63 -17.61 -7.09 -4.50
N ASP A 64 -17.07 -6.45 -3.44
CA ASP A 64 -16.72 -7.16 -2.20
C ASP A 64 -17.98 -7.40 -1.35
N ASP A 65 -18.40 -8.65 -1.26
CA ASP A 65 -19.54 -9.09 -0.47
C ASP A 65 -19.23 -9.34 1.01
N HIS A 66 -17.97 -9.19 1.41
CA HIS A 66 -17.55 -9.37 2.78
C HIS A 66 -18.29 -8.42 3.74
N LYS A 67 -18.73 -8.93 4.91
CA LYS A 67 -19.51 -8.13 5.88
C LYS A 67 -18.80 -6.86 6.32
N LYS A 68 -17.49 -6.98 6.65
CA LYS A 68 -16.66 -5.84 7.04
C LYS A 68 -16.00 -5.21 5.80
N THR A 69 -15.99 -3.91 5.71
CA THR A 69 -15.20 -3.17 4.71
C THR A 69 -13.72 -3.45 4.90
N ARG A 70 -13.00 -3.69 3.81
CA ARG A 70 -11.57 -3.95 3.77
C ARG A 70 -10.98 -3.38 2.47
N LEU A 71 -9.66 -3.25 2.43
CA LEU A 71 -9.03 -2.88 1.16
C LEU A 71 -9.21 -4.02 0.14
N PRO A 72 -9.69 -3.72 -1.06
CA PRO A 72 -9.76 -4.71 -2.13
C PRO A 72 -8.36 -5.03 -2.64
N GLY A 73 -8.00 -6.30 -2.64
CA GLY A 73 -6.72 -6.78 -3.14
C GLY A 73 -6.00 -7.76 -2.20
N PRO A 74 -4.92 -8.39 -2.70
CA PRO A 74 -4.20 -9.44 -2.00
C PRO A 74 -3.25 -8.87 -0.92
N ASN A 75 -3.07 -9.65 0.15
CA ASN A 75 -2.01 -9.44 1.13
C ASN A 75 -0.95 -10.53 0.95
N PRO A 76 0.29 -10.19 0.58
CA PRO A 76 1.34 -11.17 0.40
C PRO A 76 1.72 -11.85 1.71
N VAL A 77 2.03 -13.15 1.63
CA VAL A 77 2.61 -13.92 2.73
C VAL A 77 4.13 -13.95 2.60
N SER A 78 4.83 -14.10 3.73
CA SER A 78 6.27 -14.34 3.67
C SER A 78 6.55 -15.70 3.05
N ILE A 79 7.53 -15.76 2.13
CA ILE A 79 7.95 -17.01 1.50
C ILE A 79 8.71 -17.87 2.49
N GLU A 80 8.50 -19.18 2.43
CA GLU A 80 9.27 -20.19 3.16
C GLU A 80 9.99 -21.11 2.14
N LYS A 81 11.04 -21.83 2.55
CA LYS A 81 11.80 -22.73 1.65
C LYS A 81 10.91 -23.73 0.93
N LYS A 82 9.86 -24.24 1.60
CA LYS A 82 8.86 -25.14 1.01
C LYS A 82 8.08 -24.52 -0.17
N ASP A 83 7.99 -23.18 -0.23
CA ASP A 83 7.26 -22.48 -1.28
C ASP A 83 8.11 -22.20 -2.53
N LEU A 84 9.44 -22.32 -2.44
CA LEU A 84 10.36 -22.04 -3.55
C LEU A 84 10.03 -22.83 -4.81
N ALA A 85 9.60 -24.08 -4.65
CA ALA A 85 9.21 -24.93 -5.78
C ALA A 85 8.02 -24.38 -6.59
N LYS A 86 7.15 -23.57 -5.97
CA LYS A 86 6.01 -22.92 -6.66
C LYS A 86 6.48 -21.88 -7.66
N LEU A 87 7.65 -21.26 -7.46
CA LEU A 87 8.15 -20.17 -8.29
C LEU A 87 8.61 -20.61 -9.69
N ARG A 88 8.67 -21.90 -9.96
CA ARG A 88 9.18 -22.48 -11.23
C ARG A 88 8.36 -22.12 -12.46
N SER A 89 7.14 -21.66 -12.32
CA SER A 89 6.27 -21.34 -13.46
C SER A 89 5.31 -20.20 -13.16
N GLY A 90 5.25 -19.26 -14.11
CA GLY A 90 4.25 -18.20 -14.12
C GLY A 90 4.40 -17.14 -13.03
N TYR A 91 5.59 -17.00 -12.43
CA TYR A 91 5.82 -15.95 -11.45
C TYR A 91 6.59 -14.77 -12.04
N VAL A 92 6.22 -13.60 -11.58
CA VAL A 92 6.99 -12.36 -11.78
C VAL A 92 7.48 -11.85 -10.43
N ILE A 93 8.61 -11.16 -10.46
CA ILE A 93 9.27 -10.59 -9.30
C ILE A 93 9.44 -9.08 -9.48
N SER A 94 9.38 -8.34 -8.38
CA SER A 94 9.67 -6.91 -8.33
C SER A 94 10.28 -6.56 -6.98
N PRO A 95 11.15 -5.53 -6.88
CA PRO A 95 11.56 -5.00 -5.60
C PRO A 95 10.35 -4.54 -4.80
N LYS A 96 10.32 -4.88 -3.52
CA LYS A 96 9.29 -4.43 -2.61
C LYS A 96 9.57 -2.98 -2.25
N THR A 97 8.85 -2.08 -2.90
CA THR A 97 8.92 -0.64 -2.63
C THR A 97 8.61 -0.39 -1.16
N ASP A 98 9.48 0.37 -0.50
CA ASP A 98 9.26 0.80 0.88
C ASP A 98 8.36 2.05 0.88
N GLY A 99 7.18 1.93 1.48
CA GLY A 99 6.18 2.96 1.51
C GLY A 99 4.95 2.55 2.30
N THR A 100 3.83 3.21 2.03
CA THR A 100 2.53 2.88 2.62
C THR A 100 1.55 2.48 1.53
N ARG A 101 0.93 1.31 1.69
CA ARG A 101 -0.09 0.82 0.75
C ARG A 101 -1.38 1.61 0.89
N TYR A 102 -1.89 2.04 -0.25
CA TYR A 102 -3.21 2.66 -0.41
C TYR A 102 -3.95 2.06 -1.60
N ILE A 103 -5.27 2.08 -1.51
CA ILE A 103 -6.13 1.98 -2.68
C ILE A 103 -6.25 3.39 -3.27
N LEU A 104 -6.01 3.54 -4.57
CA LEU A 104 -6.25 4.77 -5.32
C LEU A 104 -7.56 4.61 -6.10
N MET A 105 -8.55 5.43 -5.78
CA MET A 105 -9.87 5.37 -6.42
C MET A 105 -10.21 6.66 -7.15
N PHE A 106 -10.66 6.52 -8.39
CA PHE A 106 -11.24 7.59 -9.20
C PHE A 106 -12.74 7.34 -9.30
N THR A 107 -13.55 8.24 -8.80
CA THR A 107 -15.00 8.07 -8.79
C THR A 107 -15.74 9.40 -8.79
N ARG A 108 -17.04 9.34 -8.57
CA ARG A 108 -17.91 10.50 -8.30
C ARG A 108 -18.55 10.34 -6.93
N LEU A 109 -18.33 11.33 -6.09
CA LEU A 109 -19.08 11.49 -4.83
C LEU A 109 -19.93 12.75 -4.93
N TYR A 110 -21.21 12.65 -4.63
CA TYR A 110 -22.18 13.76 -4.74
C TYR A 110 -22.13 14.47 -6.12
N ASN A 111 -21.96 13.68 -7.20
CA ASN A 111 -21.77 14.13 -8.59
C ASN A 111 -20.42 14.82 -8.89
N TYR A 112 -19.55 15.03 -7.91
CA TYR A 112 -18.20 15.57 -8.12
C TYR A 112 -17.20 14.48 -8.48
N LYS A 113 -16.34 14.75 -9.46
CA LYS A 113 -15.19 13.91 -9.79
C LYS A 113 -14.15 14.04 -8.69
N VAL A 114 -13.82 12.94 -8.06
CA VAL A 114 -12.85 12.89 -6.97
C VAL A 114 -11.80 11.81 -7.21
N VAL A 115 -10.58 12.11 -6.79
CA VAL A 115 -9.52 11.11 -6.65
C VAL A 115 -9.27 10.98 -5.16
N ILE A 116 -9.35 9.76 -4.65
CA ILE A 116 -9.15 9.47 -3.23
C ILE A 116 -8.15 8.34 -3.05
N ILE A 117 -7.47 8.37 -1.93
CA ILE A 117 -6.65 7.26 -1.43
C ILE A 117 -7.24 6.75 -0.13
N VAL A 118 -7.22 5.42 0.06
CA VAL A 118 -7.73 4.74 1.25
C VAL A 118 -6.63 3.89 1.85
N ASP A 119 -6.30 4.12 3.12
CA ASP A 119 -5.30 3.35 3.86
C ASP A 119 -5.88 2.07 4.49
N ARG A 120 -5.02 1.28 5.15
CA ARG A 120 -5.42 0.03 5.83
C ARG A 120 -6.37 0.23 7.02
N ALA A 121 -6.30 1.39 7.66
CA ALA A 121 -7.21 1.76 8.74
C ALA A 121 -8.55 2.31 8.22
N LEU A 122 -8.73 2.30 6.87
CA LEU A 122 -9.89 2.85 6.15
C LEU A 122 -10.04 4.36 6.28
N ASN A 123 -8.96 5.07 6.57
CA ASN A 123 -8.95 6.51 6.43
C ASN A 123 -8.94 6.87 4.94
N VAL A 124 -9.75 7.86 4.59
CA VAL A 124 -9.96 8.29 3.21
C VAL A 124 -9.43 9.70 3.03
N TYR A 125 -8.57 9.92 2.03
CA TYR A 125 -7.98 11.22 1.76
C TYR A 125 -8.22 11.62 0.30
N LEU A 126 -8.47 12.91 0.07
CA LEU A 126 -8.50 13.48 -1.28
C LEU A 126 -7.07 13.59 -1.81
N LEU A 127 -6.84 13.09 -3.02
CA LEU A 127 -5.57 13.22 -3.75
C LEU A 127 -5.82 14.03 -5.02
N PRO A 128 -5.69 15.37 -4.99
CA PRO A 128 -6.09 16.24 -6.10
C PRO A 128 -5.12 16.15 -7.27
N LEU A 129 -5.37 15.23 -8.22
CA LEU A 129 -4.64 15.12 -9.47
C LEU A 129 -5.31 16.00 -10.55
N GLN A 130 -4.51 16.79 -11.27
CA GLN A 130 -5.01 17.84 -12.17
C GLN A 130 -5.44 17.32 -13.55
N ILE A 131 -4.65 16.40 -14.15
CA ILE A 131 -4.88 15.94 -15.53
C ILE A 131 -5.20 14.45 -15.52
N VAL A 132 -6.48 14.13 -15.32
CA VAL A 132 -6.97 12.75 -15.24
C VAL A 132 -7.89 12.42 -16.42
N PRO A 133 -7.71 11.28 -17.10
CA PRO A 133 -8.62 10.79 -18.12
C PRO A 133 -10.05 10.69 -17.61
N ARG A 134 -11.01 11.28 -18.34
CA ARG A 134 -12.41 11.41 -17.90
C ARG A 134 -13.10 10.07 -17.61
N ASN A 135 -12.75 9.02 -18.36
CA ASN A 135 -13.32 7.69 -18.20
C ASN A 135 -12.93 7.01 -16.87
N LEU A 136 -11.79 7.36 -16.27
CA LEU A 136 -11.40 6.79 -14.97
C LEU A 136 -12.43 7.11 -13.87
N TYR A 137 -13.11 8.26 -13.94
CA TYR A 137 -14.15 8.66 -13.00
C TYR A 137 -15.49 7.89 -13.15
N GLN A 138 -15.57 6.92 -14.05
CA GLN A 138 -16.69 5.97 -14.11
C GLN A 138 -16.58 4.88 -13.04
N GLY A 139 -15.57 4.95 -12.21
CA GLY A 139 -15.20 3.99 -11.18
C GLY A 139 -13.92 3.26 -11.55
N THR A 140 -12.82 3.62 -10.91
CA THR A 140 -11.52 2.94 -11.09
C THR A 140 -10.90 2.73 -9.73
N ILE A 141 -10.41 1.52 -9.48
CA ILE A 141 -9.74 1.12 -8.24
C ILE A 141 -8.41 0.50 -8.62
N PHE A 142 -7.32 1.19 -8.27
CA PHE A 142 -5.96 0.70 -8.35
C PHE A 142 -5.43 0.37 -6.96
N ASP A 143 -4.57 -0.64 -6.88
CA ASP A 143 -3.81 -0.99 -5.69
C ASP A 143 -2.37 -0.50 -5.88
N GLY A 144 -1.79 0.14 -4.87
CA GLY A 144 -0.47 0.72 -5.02
C GLY A 144 0.21 1.07 -3.70
N GLU A 145 1.43 1.54 -3.82
CA GLU A 145 2.28 1.99 -2.72
C GLU A 145 2.56 3.48 -2.89
N LEU A 146 2.23 4.29 -1.90
CA LEU A 146 2.65 5.68 -1.83
C LEU A 146 4.03 5.73 -1.14
N THR A 147 5.02 6.24 -1.84
CA THR A 147 6.41 6.31 -1.41
C THR A 147 7.04 7.64 -1.81
N VAL A 148 8.29 7.86 -1.41
CA VAL A 148 9.13 8.94 -1.94
C VAL A 148 10.21 8.30 -2.79
N ALA A 149 10.24 8.66 -4.09
CA ALA A 149 11.31 8.23 -4.98
C ALA A 149 12.67 8.78 -4.49
N LYS A 150 13.78 8.15 -4.87
CA LYS A 150 15.13 8.61 -4.52
C LYS A 150 15.44 10.01 -5.07
N SER A 151 14.72 10.46 -6.10
CA SER A 151 14.73 11.85 -6.57
C SER A 151 14.08 12.85 -5.60
N GLY A 152 13.44 12.37 -4.54
CA GLY A 152 12.70 13.17 -3.59
C GLY A 152 11.23 13.43 -3.96
N ALA A 153 10.72 12.93 -5.08
CA ALA A 153 9.34 13.12 -5.50
C ALA A 153 8.40 12.12 -4.79
N PRO A 154 7.30 12.58 -4.15
CA PRO A 154 6.24 11.69 -3.73
C PRO A 154 5.67 10.96 -4.94
N THR A 155 5.56 9.64 -4.86
CA THR A 155 5.18 8.80 -5.99
C THR A 155 4.20 7.72 -5.53
N PHE A 156 3.11 7.57 -6.27
CA PHE A 156 2.17 6.47 -6.11
C PHE A 156 2.52 5.38 -7.13
N VAL A 157 3.10 4.28 -6.67
CA VAL A 157 3.54 3.15 -7.49
C VAL A 157 2.41 2.14 -7.60
N LEU A 158 1.73 2.12 -8.73
CA LEU A 158 0.62 1.20 -9.02
C LEU A 158 1.16 -0.20 -9.30
N PHE A 159 0.58 -1.22 -8.68
CA PHE A 159 0.99 -2.60 -8.91
C PHE A 159 -0.15 -3.53 -9.32
N ASP A 160 -1.42 -3.18 -9.06
CA ASP A 160 -2.58 -3.98 -9.48
C ASP A 160 -3.83 -3.10 -9.69
N ALA A 161 -4.90 -3.69 -10.22
CA ALA A 161 -6.20 -3.07 -10.40
C ALA A 161 -7.35 -4.03 -10.12
N VAL A 162 -8.43 -3.51 -9.57
CA VAL A 162 -9.67 -4.25 -9.30
C VAL A 162 -10.76 -3.85 -10.28
N VAL A 163 -10.87 -2.55 -10.56
CA VAL A 163 -11.85 -1.95 -11.47
C VAL A 163 -11.15 -0.90 -12.31
N ILE A 164 -11.45 -0.82 -13.61
CA ILE A 164 -10.95 0.23 -14.50
C ILE A 164 -12.10 0.78 -15.32
N ALA A 165 -12.36 2.08 -15.22
CA ALA A 165 -13.41 2.80 -15.96
C ALA A 165 -14.78 2.11 -15.88
N GLY A 166 -15.19 1.68 -14.69
CA GLY A 166 -16.46 1.00 -14.42
C GLY A 166 -16.48 -0.48 -14.76
N VAL A 167 -15.39 -1.03 -15.32
CA VAL A 167 -15.30 -2.45 -15.67
C VAL A 167 -14.48 -3.19 -14.62
N THR A 168 -15.06 -4.23 -14.03
CA THR A 168 -14.37 -5.13 -13.09
C THR A 168 -13.32 -5.94 -13.84
N VAL A 169 -12.07 -5.84 -13.41
CA VAL A 169 -10.92 -6.57 -13.97
C VAL A 169 -10.33 -7.58 -12.99
N SER A 170 -10.86 -7.67 -11.78
CA SER A 170 -10.34 -8.54 -10.72
C SER A 170 -10.33 -10.04 -11.08
N HIS A 171 -11.23 -10.47 -11.98
CA HIS A 171 -11.31 -11.83 -12.49
C HIS A 171 -10.27 -12.15 -13.56
N LEU A 172 -9.63 -11.14 -14.14
CA LEU A 172 -8.58 -11.33 -15.15
C LEU A 172 -7.29 -11.83 -14.50
N THR A 173 -6.38 -12.34 -15.35
CA THR A 173 -5.01 -12.65 -14.91
C THR A 173 -4.28 -11.39 -14.48
N MET A 174 -3.29 -11.51 -13.58
CA MET A 174 -2.47 -10.37 -13.15
C MET A 174 -1.77 -9.70 -14.35
N GLY A 175 -1.28 -10.49 -15.31
CA GLY A 175 -0.68 -9.97 -16.53
C GLY A 175 -1.63 -9.08 -17.34
N ASP A 176 -2.88 -9.52 -17.53
CA ASP A 176 -3.90 -8.75 -18.25
C ASP A 176 -4.28 -7.47 -17.50
N ARG A 177 -4.36 -7.53 -16.16
CA ARG A 177 -4.64 -6.34 -15.35
C ARG A 177 -3.54 -5.28 -15.47
N VAL A 178 -2.27 -5.69 -15.45
CA VAL A 178 -1.12 -4.77 -15.68
C VAL A 178 -1.18 -4.12 -17.06
N ILE A 179 -1.54 -4.87 -18.10
CA ILE A 179 -1.75 -4.33 -19.45
C ILE A 179 -2.92 -3.35 -19.46
N ALA A 180 -4.03 -3.67 -18.79
CA ALA A 180 -5.19 -2.78 -18.69
C ALA A 180 -4.87 -1.47 -17.96
N ILE A 181 -4.10 -1.51 -16.87
CA ILE A 181 -3.61 -0.30 -16.18
C ILE A 181 -2.81 0.56 -17.15
N ARG A 182 -1.80 -0.01 -17.83
CA ARG A 182 -0.96 0.73 -18.81
C ARG A 182 -1.80 1.40 -19.90
N ARG A 183 -2.82 0.72 -20.41
CA ARG A 183 -3.73 1.27 -21.43
C ARG A 183 -4.56 2.43 -20.88
N SER A 184 -5.11 2.29 -19.68
CA SER A 184 -5.96 3.30 -19.05
C SER A 184 -5.21 4.58 -18.70
N LEU A 185 -3.90 4.49 -18.45
CA LEU A 185 -3.04 5.62 -18.10
C LEU A 185 -2.35 6.29 -19.30
N ARG A 186 -2.55 5.84 -20.53
CA ARG A 186 -1.88 6.42 -21.72
C ARG A 186 -2.08 7.93 -21.87
N SER A 187 -3.25 8.44 -21.52
CA SER A 187 -3.60 9.87 -21.58
C SER A 187 -3.46 10.59 -20.25
N PHE A 188 -3.04 9.90 -19.20
CA PHE A 188 -2.69 10.54 -17.93
C PHE A 188 -1.42 11.39 -18.11
N ARG A 189 -1.40 12.56 -17.48
CA ARG A 189 -0.23 13.44 -17.45
C ARG A 189 -0.04 13.96 -16.04
N THR A 190 1.18 13.87 -15.55
CA THR A 190 1.56 14.50 -14.29
C THR A 190 1.58 16.02 -14.46
N HIS A 191 1.06 16.71 -13.49
CA HIS A 191 1.08 18.16 -13.40
C HIS A 191 1.95 18.58 -12.19
N GLU A 192 2.60 19.74 -12.27
CA GLU A 192 3.49 20.23 -11.20
C GLU A 192 2.80 20.42 -9.84
N LYS A 193 1.48 20.69 -9.87
CA LYS A 193 0.64 20.83 -8.65
C LYS A 193 0.11 19.50 -8.12
N ASP A 194 0.39 18.37 -8.77
CA ASP A 194 -0.03 17.07 -8.25
C ASP A 194 0.74 16.73 -6.97
N PRO A 195 0.07 16.29 -5.90
CA PRO A 195 0.72 15.95 -4.64
C PRO A 195 1.60 14.70 -4.75
N ALA A 196 1.40 13.87 -5.76
CA ALA A 196 2.20 12.69 -6.05
C ALA A 196 2.21 12.37 -7.56
N VAL A 197 3.31 11.84 -8.04
CA VAL A 197 3.45 11.29 -9.40
C VAL A 197 2.83 9.89 -9.43
N LEU A 198 2.07 9.55 -10.48
CA LEU A 198 1.66 8.16 -10.72
C LEU A 198 2.73 7.42 -11.51
N SER A 199 3.17 6.28 -11.01
CA SER A 199 4.11 5.37 -11.65
C SER A 199 3.58 3.95 -11.62
N MET A 200 4.14 3.07 -12.44
CA MET A 200 3.78 1.65 -12.42
C MET A 200 4.95 0.82 -11.90
N LYS A 201 4.62 -0.18 -11.10
CA LYS A 201 5.58 -1.19 -10.69
C LYS A 201 6.06 -1.99 -11.90
N ASP A 202 7.38 -2.16 -12.03
CA ASP A 202 7.95 -3.06 -13.02
C ASP A 202 7.97 -4.49 -12.48
N TRP A 203 7.34 -5.38 -13.23
CA TRP A 203 7.28 -6.81 -12.94
C TRP A 203 8.15 -7.57 -13.93
N ALA A 204 9.21 -8.22 -13.46
CA ALA A 204 10.10 -9.02 -14.28
C ALA A 204 9.72 -10.50 -14.20
N PRO A 205 9.58 -11.24 -15.33
CA PRO A 205 9.51 -12.69 -15.27
C PRO A 205 10.71 -13.23 -14.51
N ILE A 206 10.46 -14.11 -13.53
CA ILE A 206 11.51 -14.56 -12.62
C ILE A 206 12.57 -15.41 -13.33
N GLU A 207 12.16 -16.11 -14.39
CA GLU A 207 13.02 -16.92 -15.27
C GLU A 207 13.80 -16.10 -16.30
N SER A 208 13.58 -14.79 -16.38
CA SER A 208 14.24 -13.94 -17.38
C SER A 208 15.74 -13.81 -17.13
N ALA A 209 16.55 -13.98 -18.18
CA ALA A 209 18.01 -13.84 -18.11
C ALA A 209 18.47 -12.46 -17.62
N ASN A 210 17.66 -11.42 -17.81
CA ASN A 210 17.96 -10.04 -17.39
C ASN A 210 17.21 -9.61 -16.11
N VAL A 211 16.65 -10.56 -15.35
CA VAL A 211 15.84 -10.26 -14.14
C VAL A 211 16.58 -9.36 -13.16
N LYS A 212 17.83 -9.66 -12.82
CA LYS A 212 18.64 -8.84 -11.89
C LYS A 212 18.83 -7.41 -12.38
N ALA A 213 19.07 -7.21 -13.69
CA ALA A 213 19.22 -5.88 -14.26
C ALA A 213 17.92 -5.07 -14.17
N ARG A 214 16.75 -5.69 -14.42
CA ARG A 214 15.45 -5.05 -14.27
C ARG A 214 15.13 -4.69 -12.82
N LEU A 215 15.42 -5.59 -11.88
CA LEU A 215 15.25 -5.30 -10.44
C LEU A 215 16.07 -4.09 -10.03
N LYS A 216 17.34 -4.02 -10.49
CA LYS A 216 18.24 -2.91 -10.20
C LYS A 216 17.69 -1.55 -10.65
N VAL A 217 17.06 -1.47 -11.82
CA VAL A 217 16.43 -0.22 -12.29
C VAL A 217 15.39 0.30 -11.30
N SER A 218 14.52 -0.59 -10.79
CA SER A 218 13.51 -0.19 -9.79
C SER A 218 14.14 0.16 -8.44
N GLU A 219 15.19 -0.56 -8.02
CA GLU A 219 15.94 -0.26 -6.80
C GLU A 219 16.67 1.09 -6.87
N ASP A 220 17.11 1.48 -8.06
CA ASP A 220 17.75 2.79 -8.26
C ASP A 220 16.73 3.94 -8.20
N MET A 221 15.47 3.67 -8.50
CA MET A 221 14.38 4.67 -8.42
C MET A 221 13.77 4.80 -7.03
N TYR A 222 13.66 3.72 -6.27
CA TYR A 222 12.91 3.68 -5.01
C TYR A 222 13.72 3.06 -3.86
N HIS A 223 13.39 3.44 -2.63
CA HIS A 223 13.78 2.68 -1.44
C HIS A 223 13.00 1.37 -1.42
N THR A 224 13.66 0.28 -1.05
CA THR A 224 13.09 -1.07 -1.08
C THR A 224 13.47 -1.84 0.17
N ASP A 225 12.60 -2.76 0.60
CA ASP A 225 12.80 -3.62 1.78
C ASP A 225 12.64 -5.10 1.45
N GLY A 226 13.17 -5.52 0.29
CA GLY A 226 13.14 -6.90 -0.21
C GLY A 226 12.46 -7.04 -1.56
N TYR A 227 11.78 -8.16 -1.78
CA TYR A 227 11.14 -8.48 -3.06
C TYR A 227 9.72 -9.00 -2.84
N VAL A 228 8.90 -8.84 -3.87
CA VAL A 228 7.56 -9.45 -3.96
C VAL A 228 7.47 -10.28 -5.23
N MET A 229 6.79 -11.41 -5.15
CA MET A 229 6.59 -12.35 -6.26
C MET A 229 5.13 -12.73 -6.34
N VAL A 230 4.55 -12.67 -7.54
CA VAL A 230 3.15 -12.98 -7.78
C VAL A 230 2.98 -13.87 -9.00
N ASN A 231 2.03 -14.79 -8.93
CA ASN A 231 1.67 -15.62 -10.08
C ASN A 231 0.85 -14.80 -11.09
N VAL A 232 1.38 -14.66 -12.32
CA VAL A 232 0.75 -13.81 -13.37
C VAL A 232 -0.60 -14.36 -13.85
N ASN A 233 -0.88 -15.63 -13.65
CA ASN A 233 -2.08 -16.32 -14.15
C ASN A 233 -3.26 -16.25 -13.17
N LYS A 234 -3.09 -15.60 -12.00
CA LYS A 234 -4.10 -15.55 -10.95
C LYS A 234 -5.00 -14.32 -11.04
N PRO A 235 -6.30 -14.49 -10.75
CA PRO A 235 -7.19 -13.36 -10.47
C PRO A 235 -6.82 -12.67 -9.17
N VAL A 236 -7.49 -11.55 -8.85
CA VAL A 236 -7.32 -10.88 -7.56
C VAL A 236 -7.88 -11.74 -6.44
N THR A 237 -7.07 -11.98 -5.43
CA THR A 237 -7.50 -12.58 -4.16
C THR A 237 -7.75 -11.46 -3.14
N TYR A 238 -8.87 -11.52 -2.42
CA TYR A 238 -9.14 -10.58 -1.33
C TYR A 238 -8.60 -11.13 -0.01
N GLY A 239 -7.74 -10.35 0.63
CA GLY A 239 -7.10 -10.74 1.88
C GLY A 239 -5.79 -11.52 1.67
N ARG A 240 -5.49 -12.49 2.54
CA ARG A 240 -4.23 -13.23 2.51
C ARG A 240 -4.16 -14.13 1.27
N ASP A 241 -3.09 -13.96 0.47
CA ASP A 241 -2.85 -14.73 -0.76
C ASP A 241 -1.58 -15.58 -0.62
N PHE A 242 -1.73 -16.90 -0.72
CA PHE A 242 -0.65 -17.87 -0.57
C PHE A 242 0.12 -18.15 -1.87
N ASP A 243 -0.21 -17.44 -2.95
CA ASP A 243 0.51 -17.42 -4.23
C ASP A 243 1.09 -16.02 -4.52
N PHE A 244 0.98 -15.10 -3.55
CA PHE A 244 1.64 -13.81 -3.56
C PHE A 244 2.62 -13.76 -2.40
N PHE A 245 3.89 -13.80 -2.71
CA PHE A 245 4.97 -13.90 -1.73
C PHE A 245 5.70 -12.58 -1.54
N LYS A 246 6.22 -12.38 -0.35
CA LYS A 246 7.23 -11.37 -0.02
C LYS A 246 8.42 -12.04 0.62
N VAL A 247 9.61 -11.52 0.31
CA VAL A 247 10.85 -11.84 1.01
C VAL A 247 11.47 -10.53 1.49
N LYS A 248 12.01 -10.53 2.69
CA LYS A 248 12.70 -9.39 3.28
C LYS A 248 14.13 -9.78 3.64
N PRO A 249 15.11 -8.85 3.59
CA PRO A 249 16.43 -9.08 4.17
C PRO A 249 16.31 -9.46 5.63
N HIS A 250 17.24 -10.26 6.12
CA HIS A 250 17.23 -10.79 7.49
C HIS A 250 17.07 -9.71 8.57
N ASP A 251 17.72 -8.57 8.39
CA ASP A 251 17.69 -7.42 9.32
C ASP A 251 16.43 -6.56 9.22
N LYS A 252 15.53 -6.85 8.25
CA LYS A 252 14.28 -6.11 7.99
C LYS A 252 13.02 -6.83 8.45
N HIS A 253 13.17 -7.96 9.14
CA HIS A 253 12.02 -8.65 9.71
C HIS A 253 11.54 -7.93 10.97
N THR A 254 10.25 -7.59 11.00
CA THR A 254 9.59 -6.93 12.13
C THR A 254 8.30 -7.64 12.51
N VAL A 255 7.94 -7.51 13.78
CA VAL A 255 6.64 -7.94 14.32
C VAL A 255 6.03 -6.78 15.09
N ASP A 256 4.73 -6.58 14.89
CA ASP A 256 3.97 -5.59 15.64
C ASP A 256 3.36 -6.26 16.87
N PHE A 257 3.82 -5.86 18.05
CA PHE A 257 3.34 -6.34 19.34
C PHE A 257 2.46 -5.30 20.02
N ILE A 258 1.60 -5.74 20.92
CA ILE A 258 0.93 -4.86 21.89
C ILE A 258 1.73 -4.83 23.20
N VAL A 259 1.89 -3.64 23.78
CA VAL A 259 2.46 -3.47 25.12
C VAL A 259 1.39 -3.85 26.15
N MET A 260 1.64 -4.88 26.95
CA MET A 260 0.64 -5.43 27.87
C MET A 260 0.72 -4.87 29.30
N ASP A 261 1.92 -4.44 29.70
CA ASP A 261 2.16 -3.93 31.06
C ASP A 261 3.33 -2.92 31.13
N ALA A 262 3.52 -2.33 32.30
CA ALA A 262 4.58 -1.35 32.54
C ALA A 262 5.99 -1.94 32.65
N VAL A 263 6.12 -3.27 32.75
CA VAL A 263 7.42 -3.96 32.82
C VAL A 263 7.87 -4.46 31.42
N GLY A 264 7.18 -3.99 30.37
CA GLY A 264 7.59 -4.21 28.98
C GLY A 264 7.19 -5.55 28.40
N THR A 265 6.15 -6.21 28.93
CA THR A 265 5.62 -7.43 28.31
C THR A 265 4.98 -7.10 26.98
N LEU A 266 5.43 -7.81 25.94
CA LEU A 266 4.94 -7.74 24.55
C LEU A 266 4.01 -8.91 24.27
N GLY A 267 2.82 -8.61 23.77
CA GLY A 267 1.79 -9.60 23.42
C GLY A 267 1.45 -9.63 21.95
N LEU A 268 0.85 -10.74 21.53
CA LEU A 268 0.30 -10.98 20.20
C LEU A 268 -1.15 -11.43 20.30
N PHE A 269 -1.94 -11.16 19.27
CA PHE A 269 -3.30 -11.64 19.20
C PHE A 269 -3.32 -13.16 18.91
N ASP A 270 -3.95 -13.93 19.79
CA ASP A 270 -4.22 -15.35 19.55
C ASP A 270 -5.68 -15.52 19.10
N PRO A 271 -5.93 -15.91 17.83
CA PRO A 271 -7.27 -16.07 17.31
C PRO A 271 -8.05 -17.25 17.96
N ASN A 272 -7.37 -18.22 18.56
CA ASN A 272 -8.01 -19.38 19.20
C ASN A 272 -8.70 -18.98 20.50
N VAL A 273 -8.04 -18.13 21.30
CA VAL A 273 -8.59 -17.63 22.57
C VAL A 273 -9.17 -16.21 22.42
N ARG A 274 -9.05 -15.59 21.24
CA ARG A 274 -9.57 -14.25 20.88
C ARG A 274 -9.09 -13.15 21.83
N GLN A 275 -7.86 -13.23 22.27
CA GLN A 275 -7.24 -12.23 23.15
C GLN A 275 -5.74 -12.09 22.88
N ASN A 276 -5.15 -11.03 23.42
CA ASN A 276 -3.71 -10.87 23.39
C ASN A 276 -3.05 -11.78 24.44
N VAL A 277 -2.05 -12.53 24.03
CA VAL A 277 -1.27 -13.43 24.88
C VAL A 277 0.17 -12.93 25.02
N PRO A 278 0.80 -13.03 26.19
CA PRO A 278 2.17 -12.59 26.40
C PRO A 278 3.14 -13.50 25.63
N ILE A 279 4.13 -12.91 24.99
CA ILE A 279 5.13 -13.64 24.18
C ILE A 279 6.53 -13.40 24.69
N THR A 280 6.91 -12.13 24.93
CA THR A 280 8.29 -11.75 25.29
C THR A 280 8.28 -10.43 26.05
N LYS A 281 9.47 -9.93 26.39
CA LYS A 281 9.66 -8.61 26.99
C LYS A 281 10.71 -7.82 26.23
N TYR A 282 10.59 -6.50 26.30
CA TYR A 282 11.62 -5.58 25.83
C TYR A 282 12.24 -4.82 27.01
N ASP A 283 13.42 -4.26 26.78
CA ASP A 283 14.15 -3.47 27.76
C ASP A 283 13.53 -2.07 27.92
N THR A 284 12.75 -1.87 28.98
CA THR A 284 12.07 -0.61 29.27
C THR A 284 13.01 0.53 29.69
N THR A 285 14.28 0.22 29.98
CA THR A 285 15.29 1.27 30.29
C THR A 285 15.73 2.04 29.04
N LYS A 286 15.56 1.44 27.85
CA LYS A 286 15.94 2.05 26.56
C LYS A 286 14.81 2.79 25.89
N SER A 287 13.58 2.36 26.10
CA SER A 287 12.39 2.98 25.53
C SER A 287 11.16 2.61 26.36
N MET A 288 10.20 3.54 26.46
CA MET A 288 8.99 3.34 27.22
C MET A 288 7.78 3.63 26.36
N PHE A 289 6.83 2.70 26.32
CA PHE A 289 5.58 2.83 25.58
C PHE A 289 4.40 2.64 26.52
N LEU A 290 3.28 3.30 26.24
CA LEU A 290 2.06 3.18 27.01
C LEU A 290 1.44 1.78 26.81
N ILE A 291 0.82 1.26 27.87
CA ILE A 291 0.04 0.00 27.81
C ILE A 291 -1.06 0.14 26.75
N GLY A 292 -1.24 -0.89 25.95
CA GLY A 292 -2.18 -0.91 24.82
C GLY A 292 -1.62 -0.35 23.50
N THR A 293 -0.41 0.22 23.51
CA THR A 293 0.24 0.70 22.27
C THR A 293 0.69 -0.47 21.40
N ILE A 294 0.47 -0.36 20.10
CA ILE A 294 1.08 -1.28 19.12
C ILE A 294 2.46 -0.76 18.75
N VAL A 295 3.47 -1.62 18.92
CA VAL A 295 4.87 -1.29 18.70
C VAL A 295 5.50 -2.25 17.69
N GLU A 296 6.08 -1.71 16.64
CA GLU A 296 6.89 -2.48 15.70
C GLU A 296 8.25 -2.79 16.33
N CYS A 297 8.59 -4.08 16.39
CA CYS A 297 9.85 -4.56 16.93
C CYS A 297 10.66 -5.30 15.87
N SER A 298 11.98 -5.09 15.85
CA SER A 298 12.94 -5.91 15.08
C SER A 298 13.58 -6.98 15.95
N PHE A 299 13.95 -8.10 15.34
CA PHE A 299 14.68 -9.17 16.05
C PHE A 299 16.18 -8.93 15.95
N LYS A 300 16.85 -8.70 17.10
CA LYS A 300 18.30 -8.45 17.18
C LYS A 300 18.88 -9.17 18.38
N ASN A 301 19.99 -9.88 18.19
CA ASN A 301 20.68 -10.60 19.27
C ASN A 301 19.72 -11.46 20.11
N TYR A 302 18.85 -12.23 19.43
CA TYR A 302 17.84 -13.11 20.04
C TYR A 302 16.80 -12.41 20.91
N THR A 303 16.64 -11.08 20.75
CA THR A 303 15.64 -10.29 21.46
C THR A 303 14.84 -9.41 20.51
N TRP A 304 13.60 -9.08 20.91
CA TRP A 304 12.75 -8.14 20.18
C TRP A 304 13.03 -6.73 20.70
N VAL A 305 13.49 -5.85 19.78
CA VAL A 305 13.83 -4.46 20.09
C VAL A 305 12.80 -3.54 19.44
N PRO A 306 12.09 -2.73 20.24
CA PRO A 306 11.16 -1.76 19.72
C PRO A 306 11.83 -0.76 18.78
N LEU A 307 11.18 -0.48 17.64
CA LEU A 307 11.61 0.52 16.65
C LEU A 307 10.74 1.77 16.71
N GLN A 308 9.42 1.59 16.63
CA GLN A 308 8.48 2.69 16.57
C GLN A 308 7.06 2.27 16.98
N MET A 309 6.27 3.24 17.38
CA MET A 309 4.83 3.08 17.59
C MET A 309 4.09 2.99 16.25
N ARG A 310 3.12 2.09 16.15
CA ARG A 310 2.29 1.89 14.97
C ARG A 310 0.92 2.54 15.16
N SER A 311 0.87 3.86 15.00
CA SER A 311 -0.39 4.63 15.09
C SER A 311 -1.39 4.31 13.97
N ASP A 312 -0.91 3.66 12.89
CA ASP A 312 -1.71 3.18 11.76
C ASP A 312 -2.37 1.82 11.99
N LYS A 313 -2.12 1.19 13.17
CA LYS A 313 -2.67 -0.12 13.51
C LYS A 313 -3.49 -0.08 14.80
N THR A 314 -4.55 -0.87 14.80
CA THR A 314 -5.44 -1.07 15.96
C THR A 314 -5.22 -2.40 16.68
N GLU A 315 -4.49 -3.33 16.03
CA GLU A 315 -4.25 -4.68 16.54
C GLU A 315 -2.78 -5.09 16.32
N ALA A 316 -2.25 -5.86 17.27
CA ALA A 316 -0.97 -6.53 17.14
C ALA A 316 -1.00 -7.58 16.00
N ASN A 317 0.17 -8.07 15.57
CA ASN A 317 0.20 -9.25 14.75
C ASN A 317 -0.40 -10.46 15.48
N ASP A 318 -0.92 -11.43 14.72
CA ASP A 318 -1.34 -12.70 15.27
C ASP A 318 -0.15 -13.67 15.50
N VAL A 319 -0.37 -14.67 16.36
CA VAL A 319 0.63 -15.69 16.69
C VAL A 319 1.14 -16.41 15.44
N LEU A 320 0.29 -16.66 14.43
CA LEU A 320 0.70 -17.30 13.18
C LEU A 320 1.67 -16.42 12.38
N THR A 321 1.41 -15.13 12.30
CA THR A 321 2.31 -14.15 11.66
C THR A 321 3.67 -14.12 12.35
N TYR A 322 3.68 -14.17 13.68
CA TYR A 322 4.91 -14.24 14.48
C TYR A 322 5.71 -15.50 14.19
N GLN A 323 5.07 -16.67 14.25
CA GLN A 323 5.71 -17.96 13.98
C GLN A 323 6.34 -17.99 12.57
N ARG A 324 5.61 -17.51 11.56
CA ARG A 324 6.13 -17.39 10.19
C ARG A 324 7.30 -16.41 10.09
N THR A 325 7.28 -15.33 10.84
CA THR A 325 8.40 -14.37 10.87
C THR A 325 9.64 -15.01 11.45
N LEU A 326 9.51 -15.82 12.53
CA LEU A 326 10.65 -16.58 13.09
C LEU A 326 11.21 -17.59 12.08
N VAL A 327 10.34 -18.35 11.39
CA VAL A 327 10.77 -19.25 10.32
C VAL A 327 11.53 -18.50 9.23
N ASN A 328 11.05 -17.33 8.80
CA ASN A 328 11.75 -16.55 7.78
C ASN A 328 13.11 -16.01 8.25
N ILE A 329 13.24 -15.65 9.52
CA ILE A 329 14.51 -15.25 10.11
C ILE A 329 15.48 -16.43 10.10
N GLU A 330 15.02 -17.63 10.47
CA GLU A 330 15.84 -18.86 10.50
C GLU A 330 16.22 -19.32 9.09
N GLU A 331 15.27 -19.36 8.17
CA GLU A 331 15.48 -19.81 6.80
C GLU A 331 16.37 -18.89 5.96
N HIS A 332 16.37 -17.59 6.25
CA HIS A 332 17.18 -16.56 5.61
C HIS A 332 17.19 -16.65 4.07
N ILE A 333 16.02 -16.70 3.46
CA ILE A 333 15.90 -16.82 2.00
C ILE A 333 16.36 -15.54 1.33
N THR A 334 17.30 -15.68 0.39
CA THR A 334 17.89 -14.59 -0.39
C THR A 334 17.31 -14.52 -1.81
N LEU A 335 17.60 -13.43 -2.54
CA LEU A 335 17.28 -13.35 -3.96
C LEU A 335 17.95 -14.47 -4.77
N ASP A 336 19.19 -14.82 -4.42
CA ASP A 336 19.92 -15.88 -5.12
C ASP A 336 19.30 -17.26 -4.88
N ASP A 337 18.80 -17.56 -3.68
CA ASP A 337 18.05 -18.79 -3.40
C ASP A 337 16.79 -18.88 -4.26
N ILE A 338 16.05 -17.75 -4.37
CA ILE A 338 14.86 -17.63 -5.22
C ILE A 338 15.23 -17.92 -6.68
N LEU A 339 16.24 -17.24 -7.23
CA LEU A 339 16.64 -17.40 -8.63
C LEU A 339 17.25 -18.76 -8.94
N ASN A 340 17.91 -19.40 -7.97
CA ASN A 340 18.46 -20.74 -8.14
C ASN A 340 17.38 -21.83 -8.08
N SER A 341 16.33 -21.65 -7.29
CA SER A 341 15.22 -22.60 -7.18
C SER A 341 14.48 -22.85 -8.49
N ILE A 342 14.57 -21.92 -9.45
CA ILE A 342 13.92 -22.01 -10.75
C ILE A 342 14.75 -22.83 -11.74
N LYS A 343 16.07 -22.90 -11.53
CA LYS A 343 17.00 -23.62 -12.41
C LYS A 343 17.12 -25.12 -12.08
N ALA A 344 16.71 -25.48 -10.86
CA ALA A 344 16.66 -26.86 -10.38
C ALA A 344 15.34 -27.56 -10.76
#